data_219ddf939accc6da0fc20c97501f9b0a
#
_entry.id   219ddf939accc6da0fc20c97501f9b0a
#
_cell.length_a   1.000
_cell.length_b   1.000
_cell.length_c   1.000
_cell.angle_alpha   90.00
_cell.angle_beta   90.00
_cell.angle_gamma   90.00
#
_symmetry.space_group_name_H-M   'P 1'
#
loop_
_entity.id
_entity.type
_entity.pdbx_description
1 polymer ?
#
loop_
_entity_poly.entity_id
_entity_poly.type
_entity_poly.pdbx_seq_one_letter_code
_entity_poly.pdbx_strand_id
1 'polypeptide(L)'
;MKIEIHTPDAKKLKTKILKDAKDGDLSTWDYRSNNDDSFITHSPEQWADKVILVFTPSNDNRILTVAPSYWTGKYKPNADEMGTILGRFSERLWIQYRSEFTSFESFA
;
A
#
# COMPACT_ATOMS: atom_id res chain seq x y z
N MET A 1 1.49 10.23 8.37
CA MET A 1 0.64 9.98 7.18
C MET A 1 0.47 8.48 6.98
N LYS A 2 -0.75 8.00 6.96
CA LYS A 2 -1.04 6.56 6.83
C LYS A 2 -2.52 6.32 6.55
N ILE A 3 -2.83 5.10 6.13
CA ILE A 3 -4.19 4.56 6.09
C ILE A 3 -4.23 3.38 7.07
N GLU A 4 -5.29 3.30 7.89
CA GLU A 4 -5.56 2.13 8.72
C GLU A 4 -6.80 1.42 8.18
N ILE A 5 -6.65 0.17 7.78
CA ILE A 5 -7.71 -0.66 7.20
C ILE A 5 -8.20 -1.63 8.28
N HIS A 6 -9.49 -1.52 8.64
CA HIS A 6 -10.13 -2.43 9.59
C HIS A 6 -10.63 -3.66 8.85
N THR A 7 -10.10 -4.82 9.20
CA THR A 7 -10.31 -6.07 8.46
C THR A 7 -10.31 -7.26 9.43
N PRO A 8 -11.05 -8.34 9.12
CA PRO A 8 -11.02 -9.55 9.95
C PRO A 8 -9.68 -10.25 9.99
N ASP A 9 -8.83 -10.07 8.97
CA ASP A 9 -7.54 -10.77 8.87
C ASP A 9 -6.54 -9.90 8.10
N ALA A 10 -5.79 -9.07 8.83
CA ALA A 10 -4.86 -8.12 8.24
C ALA A 10 -3.70 -8.80 7.51
N LYS A 11 -3.19 -9.91 8.02
CA LYS A 11 -2.10 -10.66 7.38
C LYS A 11 -2.56 -11.24 6.05
N LYS A 12 -3.77 -11.78 6.00
CA LYS A 12 -4.34 -12.33 4.78
C LYS A 12 -4.55 -11.23 3.74
N LEU A 13 -5.06 -10.07 4.15
CA LEU A 13 -5.27 -8.94 3.24
C LEU A 13 -3.94 -8.44 2.68
N LYS A 14 -2.91 -8.29 3.52
CA LYS A 14 -1.57 -7.93 3.07
C LYS A 14 -1.04 -8.92 2.02
N THR A 15 -1.14 -10.21 2.29
CA THR A 15 -0.68 -11.27 1.39
C THR A 15 -1.42 -11.18 0.05
N LYS A 16 -2.73 -10.95 0.09
CA LYS A 16 -3.55 -10.82 -1.13
C LYS A 16 -3.14 -9.61 -1.97
N ILE A 17 -2.97 -8.45 -1.35
CA ILE A 17 -2.56 -7.22 -2.06
C ILE A 17 -1.20 -7.41 -2.73
N LEU A 18 -0.22 -7.93 -1.99
CA LEU A 18 1.12 -8.15 -2.52
C LEU A 18 1.14 -9.19 -3.64
N LYS A 19 0.37 -10.26 -3.50
CA LYS A 19 0.24 -11.28 -4.54
C LYS A 19 -0.42 -10.71 -5.79
N ASP A 20 -1.49 -9.94 -5.65
CA ASP A 20 -2.17 -9.33 -6.79
C ASP A 20 -1.22 -8.39 -7.55
N ALA A 21 -0.41 -7.60 -6.84
CA ALA A 21 0.59 -6.74 -7.47
C ALA A 21 1.65 -7.56 -8.20
N LYS A 22 2.13 -8.63 -7.59
CA LYS A 22 3.16 -9.51 -8.15
C LYS A 22 2.66 -10.23 -9.40
N ASP A 23 1.40 -10.64 -9.42
CA ASP A 23 0.79 -11.39 -10.52
C ASP A 23 0.25 -10.48 -11.64
N GLY A 24 0.34 -9.17 -11.49
CA GLY A 24 -0.19 -8.21 -12.47
C GLY A 24 -1.70 -7.98 -12.35
N ASP A 25 -2.33 -8.44 -11.28
CA ASP A 25 -3.78 -8.33 -11.05
C ASP A 25 -4.17 -7.05 -10.31
N LEU A 26 -3.19 -6.26 -9.88
CA LEU A 26 -3.41 -4.95 -9.27
C LEU A 26 -3.02 -3.87 -10.27
N SER A 27 -3.99 -3.41 -11.04
CA SER A 27 -3.78 -2.44 -12.13
C SER A 27 -3.05 -1.19 -11.65
N THR A 28 -2.01 -0.79 -12.38
CA THR A 28 -1.16 0.38 -12.13
C THR A 28 -0.31 0.33 -10.86
N TRP A 29 -0.14 -0.87 -10.27
CA TRP A 29 0.72 -1.07 -9.10
C TRP A 29 1.67 -2.22 -9.35
N ASP A 30 2.96 -2.00 -9.09
CA ASP A 30 4.01 -3.00 -9.24
C ASP A 30 4.52 -3.48 -7.90
N TYR A 31 4.83 -4.78 -7.83
CA TYR A 31 5.45 -5.40 -6.68
C TYR A 31 6.93 -5.03 -6.61
N ARG A 32 7.42 -4.78 -5.40
CA ARG A 32 8.85 -4.57 -5.11
C ARG A 32 9.22 -5.31 -3.85
N SER A 33 10.47 -5.74 -3.77
CA SER A 33 11.00 -6.38 -2.56
C SER A 33 12.46 -6.02 -2.35
N ASN A 34 12.88 -6.04 -1.09
CA ASN A 34 14.27 -6.03 -0.70
C ASN A 34 14.41 -6.96 0.50
N ASN A 35 15.42 -7.85 0.49
CA ASN A 35 15.64 -8.80 1.57
C ASN A 35 14.33 -9.45 2.05
N ASP A 36 13.87 -9.12 3.26
CA ASP A 36 12.71 -9.76 3.89
C ASP A 36 11.41 -8.95 3.73
N ASP A 37 11.48 -7.75 3.15
CA ASP A 37 10.33 -6.85 3.06
C ASP A 37 9.75 -6.79 1.65
N SER A 38 8.44 -6.61 1.59
CA SER A 38 7.70 -6.49 0.33
C SER A 38 6.88 -5.21 0.32
N PHE A 39 6.82 -4.58 -0.83
CA PHE A 39 6.21 -3.27 -1.03
C PHE A 39 5.47 -3.22 -2.36
N ILE A 40 4.68 -2.16 -2.58
CA ILE A 40 4.18 -1.83 -3.90
C ILE A 40 4.54 -0.39 -4.25
N THR A 41 4.63 -0.11 -5.54
CA THR A 41 4.83 1.23 -6.07
C THR A 41 3.83 1.49 -7.19
N HIS A 42 3.43 2.76 -7.35
CA HIS A 42 2.52 3.12 -8.43
C HIS A 42 3.29 3.10 -9.75
N SER A 43 2.82 2.33 -10.74
CA SER A 43 3.60 2.01 -11.95
C SER A 43 3.75 3.11 -13.00
N PRO A 44 2.87 4.14 -13.13
CA PRO A 44 3.11 5.21 -14.10
C PRO A 44 4.51 5.81 -13.93
N GLU A 45 5.19 6.09 -15.04
CA GLU A 45 6.59 6.47 -15.07
C GLU A 45 6.94 7.61 -14.11
N GLN A 46 6.09 8.64 -14.02
CA GLN A 46 6.33 9.76 -13.13
C GLN A 46 6.27 9.39 -11.65
N TRP A 47 5.72 8.23 -11.30
CA TRP A 47 5.55 7.77 -9.92
C TRP A 47 6.39 6.56 -9.55
N ALA A 48 6.81 5.78 -10.54
CA ALA A 48 7.51 4.50 -10.30
C ALA A 48 8.74 4.70 -9.42
N ASP A 49 8.78 3.95 -8.30
CA ASP A 49 9.85 3.95 -7.31
C ASP A 49 10.11 5.30 -6.59
N LYS A 50 9.26 6.30 -6.78
CA LYS A 50 9.33 7.54 -6.00
C LYS A 50 8.72 7.38 -4.61
N VAL A 51 7.60 6.69 -4.52
CA VAL A 51 6.93 6.35 -3.26
C VAL A 51 6.68 4.87 -3.25
N ILE A 52 7.02 4.21 -2.16
CA ILE A 52 6.65 2.81 -1.92
C ILE A 52 5.65 2.77 -0.78
N LEU A 53 4.73 1.80 -0.83
CA LEU A 53 3.75 1.59 0.24
C LEU A 53 4.14 0.38 1.06
N VAL A 54 4.19 0.57 2.37
CA VAL A 54 4.57 -0.45 3.36
C VAL A 54 3.31 -0.90 4.09
N PHE A 55 3.16 -2.21 4.24
CA PHE A 55 1.99 -2.83 4.86
C PHE A 55 2.37 -3.47 6.18
N THR A 56 1.73 -3.06 7.27
CA THR A 56 2.03 -3.56 8.62
C THR A 56 0.75 -4.03 9.31
N PRO A 57 0.57 -5.36 9.50
CA PRO A 57 -0.56 -5.86 10.28
C PRO A 57 -0.37 -5.54 11.77
N SER A 58 -1.48 -5.21 12.47
CA SER A 58 -1.46 -5.02 13.91
C SER A 58 -1.27 -6.36 14.64
N ASN A 59 -0.89 -6.29 15.92
CA ASN A 59 -0.66 -7.49 16.74
C ASN A 59 -1.91 -8.36 16.84
N ASP A 60 -3.09 -7.75 16.92
CA ASP A 60 -4.37 -8.47 16.97
C ASP A 60 -4.89 -8.91 15.61
N ASN A 61 -4.16 -8.59 14.55
CA ASN A 61 -4.49 -8.92 13.16
C ASN A 61 -5.82 -8.31 12.65
N ARG A 62 -6.25 -7.20 13.25
CA ARG A 62 -7.51 -6.52 12.90
C ARG A 62 -7.34 -5.23 12.13
N ILE A 63 -6.11 -4.71 12.07
CA ILE A 63 -5.81 -3.48 11.35
C ILE A 63 -4.60 -3.72 10.46
N LEU A 64 -4.73 -3.36 9.19
CA LEU A 64 -3.60 -3.30 8.25
C LEU A 64 -3.26 -1.83 8.04
N THR A 65 -2.09 -1.43 8.49
CA THR A 65 -1.58 -0.08 8.28
C THR A 65 -0.84 -0.01 6.95
N VAL A 66 -1.17 1.00 6.14
CA VAL A 66 -0.49 1.29 4.88
C VAL A 66 0.17 2.65 5.01
N ALA A 67 1.48 2.70 4.91
CA ALA A 67 2.24 3.95 5.05
C ALA A 67 3.17 4.17 3.87
N PRO A 68 3.34 5.44 3.43
CA PRO A 68 4.28 5.75 2.37
C PRO A 68 5.71 5.74 2.91
N SER A 69 6.64 5.31 2.06
CA SER A 69 8.07 5.34 2.34
C SER A 69 8.81 5.58 1.04
N TYR A 70 10.13 5.52 1.08
CA TYR A 70 10.97 5.71 -0.11
C TYR A 70 12.27 4.94 0.07
N TRP A 71 12.97 4.69 -1.05
CA TRP A 71 14.25 4.00 -1.04
C TRP A 71 15.35 4.92 -0.53
N THR A 72 16.13 4.45 0.44
CA THR A 72 17.30 5.17 0.96
C THR A 72 18.30 5.47 -0.19
N GLY A 73 18.74 6.72 -0.25
CA GLY A 73 19.68 7.15 -1.30
C GLY A 73 19.06 7.40 -2.66
N LYS A 74 17.74 7.30 -2.77
CA LYS A 74 16.99 7.60 -3.98
C LYS A 74 16.24 8.92 -3.82
N TYR A 75 15.25 9.17 -4.69
CA TYR A 75 14.41 10.34 -4.60
C TYR A 75 13.65 10.37 -3.26
N LYS A 76 13.67 11.51 -2.57
CA LYS A 76 12.89 11.69 -1.35
C LYS A 76 11.61 12.46 -1.68
N PRO A 77 10.43 11.79 -1.66
CA PRO A 77 9.17 12.45 -1.97
C PRO A 77 8.77 13.45 -0.88
N ASN A 78 8.03 14.48 -1.27
CA ASN A 78 7.43 15.42 -0.32
C ASN A 78 6.07 14.90 0.16
N ALA A 79 5.46 15.62 1.13
CA ALA A 79 4.18 15.21 1.72
C ALA A 79 3.05 15.16 0.69
N ASP A 80 3.02 16.11 -0.27
CA ASP A 80 1.99 16.14 -1.31
C ASP A 80 2.06 14.91 -2.21
N GLU A 81 3.27 14.52 -2.59
CA GLU A 81 3.48 13.32 -3.40
C GLU A 81 3.07 12.05 -2.66
N MET A 82 3.45 11.93 -1.38
CA MET A 82 3.07 10.79 -0.56
C MET A 82 1.55 10.72 -0.37
N GLY A 83 0.90 11.85 -0.12
CA GLY A 83 -0.55 11.93 0.01
C GLY A 83 -1.27 11.56 -1.27
N THR A 84 -0.76 11.99 -2.43
CA THR A 84 -1.32 11.63 -3.73
C THR A 84 -1.29 10.12 -3.94
N ILE A 85 -0.17 9.47 -3.62
CA ILE A 85 -0.04 8.02 -3.78
C ILE A 85 -0.96 7.25 -2.83
N LEU A 86 -1.08 7.68 -1.57
CA LEU A 86 -2.05 7.08 -0.65
C LEU A 86 -3.48 7.23 -1.15
N GLY A 87 -3.83 8.39 -1.72
CA GLY A 87 -5.15 8.62 -2.32
C GLY A 87 -5.41 7.68 -3.49
N ARG A 88 -4.43 7.46 -4.35
CA ARG A 88 -4.54 6.51 -5.47
C ARG A 88 -4.75 5.08 -4.97
N PHE A 89 -4.05 4.69 -3.91
CA PHE A 89 -4.24 3.37 -3.32
C PHE A 89 -5.64 3.23 -2.69
N SER A 90 -6.16 4.28 -2.06
CA SER A 90 -7.52 4.27 -1.50
C SER A 90 -8.57 3.91 -2.55
N GLU A 91 -8.40 4.39 -3.79
CA GLU A 91 -9.30 4.02 -4.89
C GLU A 91 -9.30 2.50 -5.12
N ARG A 92 -8.12 1.85 -5.04
CA ARG A 92 -8.01 0.39 -5.19
C ARG A 92 -8.72 -0.36 -4.07
N LEU A 93 -8.68 0.15 -2.84
CA LEU A 93 -9.42 -0.45 -1.74
C LEU A 93 -10.91 -0.54 -2.06
N TRP A 94 -11.50 0.55 -2.55
CA TRP A 94 -12.91 0.57 -2.93
C TRP A 94 -13.23 -0.31 -4.13
N ILE A 95 -12.39 -0.31 -5.14
CA ILE A 95 -12.66 -1.00 -6.40
C ILE A 95 -12.43 -2.50 -6.27
N GLN A 96 -11.33 -2.91 -5.62
CA GLN A 96 -10.86 -4.29 -5.68
C GLN A 96 -10.98 -5.07 -4.37
N TYR A 97 -10.93 -4.39 -3.22
CA TYR A 97 -10.85 -5.05 -1.91
C TYR A 97 -12.03 -4.76 -0.99
N ARG A 98 -13.09 -4.19 -1.51
CA ARG A 98 -14.26 -3.76 -0.71
C ARG A 98 -14.85 -4.85 0.16
N SER A 99 -14.82 -6.11 -0.28
CA SER A 99 -15.32 -7.25 0.49
C SER A 99 -14.34 -7.73 1.58
N GLU A 100 -13.12 -7.21 1.62
CA GLU A 100 -12.05 -7.69 2.50
C GLU A 100 -11.87 -6.81 3.74
N PHE A 101 -12.60 -5.71 3.84
CA PHE A 101 -12.48 -4.79 4.97
C PHE A 101 -13.86 -4.24 5.37
N THR A 102 -13.98 -3.71 6.59
CA THR A 102 -15.20 -3.07 7.09
C THR A 102 -15.16 -1.55 6.95
N SER A 103 -13.99 -0.97 7.16
CA SER A 103 -13.77 0.47 7.03
C SER A 103 -12.27 0.74 6.89
N PHE A 104 -11.92 1.94 6.45
CA PHE A 104 -10.55 2.43 6.58
C PHE A 104 -10.55 3.91 6.93
N GLU A 105 -9.48 4.37 7.58
CA GLU A 105 -9.30 5.76 7.99
C GLU A 105 -7.98 6.29 7.45
N SER A 106 -7.98 7.55 7.01
CA SER A 106 -6.77 8.24 6.54
C SER A 106 -6.30 9.21 7.62
N PHE A 107 -4.99 9.26 7.84
CA PHE A 107 -4.36 10.14 8.83
C PHE A 107 -3.28 10.97 8.16
N ALA A 108 -3.26 12.25 8.49
CA ALA A 108 -2.24 13.18 7.99
C ALA A 108 -0.84 12.86 8.54
#